data_89ec40f71fe120ff01403c2b3b1a4380
#
_entry.id   89ec40f71fe120ff01403c2b3b1a4380
#
_cell.length_a   1.000
_cell.length_b   1.000
_cell.length_c   1.000
_cell.angle_alpha   90.00
_cell.angle_beta   90.00
_cell.angle_gamma   90.00
#
_symmetry.space_group_name_H-M   'P 1'
#
loop_
_entity.id
_entity.type
_entity.pdbx_description
1 polymer ?
#
loop_
_entity_poly.entity_id
_entity_poly.type
_entity_poly.pdbx_seq_one_letter_code
_entity_poly.pdbx_strand_id
1 'polypeptide(L)'
;AASTGARAFVHVSAIAPEPDEDAEIEYAAAKRLGEKQVLAAFPKATILRPSIVFGKDDKLINMFAGLISNLPVLPVFAPDAKLQPVYVDDVAEAAVRALEQPDVFGGKIYELGGPEQLSMMDINRAIAEAQYRDRSFLPMPDAISAIFAALPGTPMGSDQWELLKSGNVVSGDPPGFDKFGISPRPLSLFLDKWMVQYRKHGRFNERASV
;
A
#
# COMPACT_ATOMS: atom_id res chain seq x y z
N ALA A 1 19.39 -6.76 -18.52
CA ALA A 1 19.56 -5.30 -18.68
C ALA A 1 21.05 -4.93 -18.80
N ALA A 2 21.89 -5.23 -17.79
CA ALA A 2 23.31 -4.87 -17.85
C ALA A 2 24.03 -5.47 -19.06
N SER A 3 23.83 -6.75 -19.32
CA SER A 3 24.45 -7.47 -20.47
C SER A 3 23.92 -7.02 -21.85
N THR A 4 22.78 -6.37 -21.90
CA THR A 4 22.14 -5.91 -23.15
C THR A 4 22.37 -4.41 -23.42
N GLY A 5 23.15 -3.72 -22.58
CA GLY A 5 23.46 -2.30 -22.74
C GLY A 5 22.26 -1.39 -22.46
N ALA A 6 21.32 -1.81 -21.62
CA ALA A 6 20.20 -0.97 -21.21
C ALA A 6 20.72 0.35 -20.59
N ARG A 7 20.14 1.47 -20.99
CA ARG A 7 20.56 2.80 -20.50
C ARG A 7 19.99 3.14 -19.13
N ALA A 8 18.82 2.58 -18.79
CA ALA A 8 18.12 2.80 -17.54
C ALA A 8 17.55 1.49 -17.01
N PHE A 9 17.41 1.41 -15.70
CA PHE A 9 16.74 0.30 -15.02
C PHE A 9 16.00 0.85 -13.80
N VAL A 10 14.74 0.53 -13.69
CA VAL A 10 13.93 0.84 -12.51
C VAL A 10 13.50 -0.46 -11.84
N HIS A 11 13.75 -0.56 -10.56
CA HIS A 11 13.30 -1.67 -9.71
C HIS A 11 12.22 -1.20 -8.75
N VAL A 12 11.04 -1.80 -8.85
CA VAL A 12 9.95 -1.55 -7.91
C VAL A 12 10.09 -2.51 -6.73
N SER A 13 10.52 -1.98 -5.61
CA SER A 13 10.61 -2.65 -4.32
C SER A 13 9.36 -2.37 -3.48
N ALA A 14 9.49 -2.17 -2.19
CA ALA A 14 8.43 -1.72 -1.29
C ALA A 14 9.04 -1.06 -0.06
N ILE A 15 8.27 -0.20 0.61
CA ILE A 15 8.54 0.16 2.00
C ILE A 15 8.38 -1.11 2.84
N ALA A 16 9.40 -1.44 3.60
CA ALA A 16 9.43 -2.60 4.46
C ALA A 16 10.13 -2.23 5.77
N PRO A 17 9.68 -2.79 6.90
CA PRO A 17 10.31 -2.51 8.19
C PRO A 17 11.78 -2.91 8.16
N GLU A 18 12.60 -2.17 8.91
CA GLU A 18 13.99 -2.56 9.14
C GLU A 18 14.04 -3.92 9.87
N PRO A 19 15.12 -4.70 9.66
CA PRO A 19 15.28 -5.96 10.36
C PRO A 19 15.33 -5.71 11.87
N ASP A 20 14.50 -6.41 12.62
CA ASP A 20 14.67 -6.52 14.06
C ASP A 20 15.68 -7.64 14.38
N GLU A 21 16.46 -7.50 15.45
CA GLU A 21 17.48 -8.49 15.82
C GLU A 21 16.86 -9.88 16.07
N ASP A 22 15.58 -9.94 16.45
CA ASP A 22 14.89 -11.16 16.85
C ASP A 22 13.89 -11.72 15.81
N ALA A 23 13.52 -10.95 14.78
CA ALA A 23 12.54 -11.39 13.77
C ALA A 23 12.71 -10.67 12.42
N GLU A 24 13.23 -11.38 11.44
CA GLU A 24 13.26 -10.89 10.07
C GLU A 24 12.03 -11.38 9.29
N ILE A 25 11.18 -10.44 8.88
CA ILE A 25 10.01 -10.75 8.03
C ILE A 25 10.53 -11.16 6.65
N GLU A 26 10.24 -12.39 6.22
CA GLU A 26 10.75 -12.96 4.95
C GLU A 26 10.49 -12.06 3.75
N TYR A 27 9.32 -11.43 3.69
CA TYR A 27 8.98 -10.48 2.64
C TYR A 27 9.93 -9.27 2.61
N ALA A 28 10.22 -8.69 3.77
CA ALA A 28 11.11 -7.53 3.89
C ALA A 28 12.56 -7.91 3.51
N ALA A 29 13.02 -9.09 3.96
CA ALA A 29 14.31 -9.66 3.61
C ALA A 29 14.45 -9.87 2.10
N ALA A 30 13.44 -10.47 1.47
CA ALA A 30 13.43 -10.71 0.02
C ALA A 30 13.49 -9.41 -0.78
N LYS A 31 12.77 -8.36 -0.35
CA LYS A 31 12.83 -7.03 -1.00
C LYS A 31 14.21 -6.41 -0.89
N ARG A 32 14.82 -6.40 0.31
CA ARG A 32 16.17 -5.89 0.52
C ARG A 32 17.24 -6.65 -0.26
N LEU A 33 17.12 -7.98 -0.30
CA LEU A 33 18.02 -8.82 -1.10
C LEU A 33 17.89 -8.49 -2.59
N GLY A 34 16.66 -8.33 -3.09
CA GLY A 34 16.39 -7.94 -4.47
C GLY A 34 17.05 -6.61 -4.84
N GLU A 35 16.93 -5.60 -3.98
CA GLU A 35 17.57 -4.30 -4.17
C GLU A 35 19.10 -4.42 -4.23
N LYS A 36 19.72 -5.17 -3.30
CA LYS A 36 21.16 -5.41 -3.28
C LYS A 36 21.63 -6.09 -4.57
N GLN A 37 20.93 -7.12 -5.04
CA GLN A 37 21.26 -7.83 -6.26
C GLN A 37 21.12 -6.94 -7.51
N VAL A 38 20.06 -6.13 -7.56
CA VAL A 38 19.85 -5.18 -8.66
C VAL A 38 20.97 -4.14 -8.70
N LEU A 39 21.30 -3.51 -7.58
CA LEU A 39 22.37 -2.51 -7.51
C LEU A 39 23.76 -3.11 -7.80
N ALA A 40 23.99 -4.35 -7.40
CA ALA A 40 25.24 -5.06 -7.75
C ALA A 40 25.36 -5.32 -9.26
N ALA A 41 24.25 -5.68 -9.93
CA ALA A 41 24.21 -5.94 -11.36
C ALA A 41 24.09 -4.67 -12.22
N PHE A 42 23.44 -3.65 -11.71
CA PHE A 42 23.18 -2.38 -12.38
C PHE A 42 23.29 -1.20 -11.38
N PRO A 43 24.52 -0.71 -11.09
CA PRO A 43 24.76 0.31 -10.06
C PRO A 43 23.99 1.63 -10.25
N LYS A 44 23.58 1.93 -11.49
CA LYS A 44 22.75 3.09 -11.83
C LYS A 44 21.24 2.78 -11.82
N ALA A 45 20.80 1.66 -11.26
CA ALA A 45 19.37 1.38 -11.12
C ALA A 45 18.70 2.41 -10.20
N THR A 46 17.49 2.82 -10.57
CA THR A 46 16.60 3.57 -9.67
C THR A 46 15.76 2.57 -8.88
N ILE A 47 15.78 2.66 -7.56
CA ILE A 47 14.95 1.83 -6.69
C ILE A 47 13.75 2.66 -6.24
N LEU A 48 12.55 2.18 -6.53
CA LEU A 48 11.31 2.77 -6.02
C LEU A 48 10.75 1.87 -4.92
N ARG A 49 10.55 2.42 -3.74
CA ARG A 49 9.90 1.78 -2.59
C ARG A 49 8.51 2.39 -2.39
N PRO A 50 7.51 1.95 -3.12
CA PRO A 50 6.15 2.42 -2.85
C PRO A 50 5.66 1.91 -1.50
N SER A 51 4.83 2.71 -0.86
CA SER A 51 3.93 2.32 0.21
C SER A 51 2.86 1.37 -0.35
N ILE A 52 1.80 1.10 0.42
CA ILE A 52 0.71 0.28 -0.05
C ILE A 52 0.05 0.89 -1.29
N VAL A 53 0.19 0.20 -2.42
CA VAL A 53 -0.29 0.69 -3.71
C VAL A 53 -1.77 0.39 -3.84
N PHE A 54 -2.55 1.41 -4.18
CA PHE A 54 -3.97 1.26 -4.48
C PHE A 54 -4.31 1.62 -5.93
N GLY A 55 -5.38 1.04 -6.43
CA GLY A 55 -5.89 1.25 -7.77
C GLY A 55 -7.29 0.66 -7.93
N LYS A 56 -7.90 0.84 -9.10
CA LYS A 56 -9.26 0.35 -9.34
C LYS A 56 -9.42 -1.16 -9.07
N ASP A 57 -8.41 -1.94 -9.43
CA ASP A 57 -8.43 -3.40 -9.38
C ASP A 57 -7.47 -3.96 -8.30
N ASP A 58 -7.07 -3.13 -7.31
CA ASP A 58 -6.23 -3.59 -6.20
C ASP A 58 -6.96 -4.61 -5.32
N LYS A 59 -6.16 -5.46 -4.64
CA LYS A 59 -6.74 -6.52 -3.82
C LYS A 59 -7.21 -6.04 -2.45
N LEU A 60 -6.53 -5.04 -1.85
CA LEU A 60 -6.79 -4.66 -0.46
C LEU A 60 -8.10 -3.88 -0.32
N ILE A 61 -8.24 -2.77 -1.05
CA ILE A 61 -9.43 -1.92 -0.99
C ILE A 61 -10.66 -2.69 -1.45
N ASN A 62 -10.54 -3.47 -2.55
CA ASN A 62 -11.65 -4.27 -3.05
C ASN A 62 -12.03 -5.43 -2.12
N MET A 63 -11.08 -6.04 -1.39
CA MET A 63 -11.37 -7.04 -0.36
C MET A 63 -12.20 -6.44 0.77
N PHE A 64 -11.76 -5.31 1.34
CA PHE A 64 -12.52 -4.62 2.38
C PHE A 64 -13.87 -4.14 1.87
N ALA A 65 -13.93 -3.62 0.64
CA ALA A 65 -15.20 -3.20 0.04
C ALA A 65 -16.19 -4.37 -0.08
N GLY A 66 -15.72 -5.54 -0.45
CA GLY A 66 -16.52 -6.77 -0.48
C GLY A 66 -17.01 -7.19 0.91
N LEU A 67 -16.13 -7.19 1.91
CA LEU A 67 -16.49 -7.53 3.29
C LEU A 67 -17.53 -6.54 3.85
N ILE A 68 -17.29 -5.23 3.71
CA ILE A 68 -18.20 -4.16 4.16
C ILE A 68 -19.55 -4.25 3.46
N SER A 69 -19.59 -4.66 2.20
CA SER A 69 -20.86 -4.82 1.49
C SER A 69 -21.73 -5.95 2.05
N ASN A 70 -21.11 -7.00 2.60
CA ASN A 70 -21.81 -8.23 3.01
C ASN A 70 -21.98 -8.37 4.53
N LEU A 71 -21.08 -7.79 5.34
CA LEU A 71 -21.08 -7.97 6.79
C LEU A 71 -21.63 -6.73 7.49
N PRO A 72 -22.55 -6.87 8.46
CA PRO A 72 -23.05 -5.75 9.27
C PRO A 72 -22.03 -5.29 10.32
N VAL A 73 -21.16 -6.18 10.76
CA VAL A 73 -20.06 -5.92 11.71
C VAL A 73 -18.78 -6.45 11.08
N LEU A 74 -17.73 -5.62 11.04
CA LEU A 74 -16.44 -5.96 10.48
C LEU A 74 -15.36 -5.97 11.57
N PRO A 75 -14.65 -7.10 11.80
CA PRO A 75 -13.45 -7.09 12.62
C PRO A 75 -12.33 -6.34 11.90
N VAL A 76 -11.68 -5.41 12.58
CA VAL A 76 -10.55 -4.64 12.07
C VAL A 76 -9.29 -5.05 12.81
N PHE A 77 -8.39 -5.70 12.10
CA PHE A 77 -7.08 -6.11 12.60
C PHE A 77 -6.10 -4.94 12.50
N ALA A 78 -5.22 -4.79 13.49
CA ALA A 78 -4.30 -3.66 13.61
C ALA A 78 -5.00 -2.30 13.32
N PRO A 79 -6.06 -1.94 14.04
CA PRO A 79 -6.90 -0.78 13.71
C PRO A 79 -6.12 0.54 13.66
N ASP A 80 -5.06 0.65 14.45
CA ASP A 80 -4.23 1.85 14.58
C ASP A 80 -2.99 1.85 13.67
N ALA A 81 -2.73 0.74 12.93
CA ALA A 81 -1.62 0.64 12.00
C ALA A 81 -1.69 1.76 10.96
N LYS A 82 -0.61 2.54 10.87
CA LYS A 82 -0.52 3.67 9.94
C LYS A 82 -0.10 3.21 8.56
N LEU A 83 -0.91 3.54 7.59
CA LEU A 83 -0.69 3.27 6.18
C LEU A 83 -0.67 4.60 5.41
N GLN A 84 0.10 4.65 4.34
CA GLN A 84 0.19 5.83 3.49
C GLN A 84 -0.12 5.47 2.03
N PRO A 85 -1.41 5.13 1.72
CA PRO A 85 -1.78 4.59 0.42
C PRO A 85 -1.31 5.47 -0.73
N VAL A 86 -0.69 4.85 -1.74
CA VAL A 86 -0.16 5.53 -2.92
C VAL A 86 -0.89 5.06 -4.18
N TYR A 87 -1.28 6.00 -5.04
CA TYR A 87 -2.00 5.67 -6.27
C TYR A 87 -1.07 5.03 -7.31
N VAL A 88 -1.53 3.96 -7.93
CA VAL A 88 -0.72 3.15 -8.86
C VAL A 88 -0.17 3.95 -10.03
N ASP A 89 -0.95 4.86 -10.62
CA ASP A 89 -0.49 5.66 -11.76
C ASP A 89 0.56 6.70 -11.35
N ASP A 90 0.54 7.19 -10.09
CA ASP A 90 1.58 8.09 -9.60
C ASP A 90 2.92 7.36 -9.47
N VAL A 91 2.89 6.10 -9.02
CA VAL A 91 4.08 5.21 -8.99
C VAL A 91 4.57 4.93 -10.40
N ALA A 92 3.65 4.64 -11.33
CA ALA A 92 3.99 4.39 -12.72
C ALA A 92 4.62 5.63 -13.38
N GLU A 93 4.08 6.82 -13.11
CA GLU A 93 4.64 8.08 -13.61
C GLU A 93 6.05 8.32 -13.06
N ALA A 94 6.30 8.05 -11.78
CA ALA A 94 7.64 8.14 -11.20
C ALA A 94 8.62 7.17 -11.89
N ALA A 95 8.17 5.94 -12.18
CA ALA A 95 8.98 4.96 -12.90
C ALA A 95 9.32 5.42 -14.33
N VAL A 96 8.34 5.99 -15.05
CA VAL A 96 8.56 6.55 -16.40
C VAL A 96 9.58 7.68 -16.35
N ARG A 97 9.42 8.66 -15.46
CA ARG A 97 10.36 9.78 -15.30
C ARG A 97 11.78 9.29 -14.95
N ALA A 98 11.89 8.27 -14.11
CA ALA A 98 13.18 7.66 -13.78
C ALA A 98 13.84 6.98 -14.99
N LEU A 99 13.07 6.32 -15.85
CA LEU A 99 13.57 5.72 -17.09
C LEU A 99 13.99 6.76 -18.14
N GLU A 100 13.25 7.86 -18.24
CA GLU A 100 13.52 8.94 -19.18
C GLU A 100 14.75 9.77 -18.79
N GLN A 101 15.02 9.91 -17.49
CA GLN A 101 16.10 10.74 -16.95
C GLN A 101 17.04 9.94 -16.02
N PRO A 102 17.72 8.89 -16.55
CA PRO A 102 18.56 8.00 -15.74
C PRO A 102 19.76 8.71 -15.10
N ASP A 103 20.24 9.80 -15.68
CA ASP A 103 21.35 10.58 -15.11
C ASP A 103 20.92 11.41 -13.89
N VAL A 104 19.62 11.70 -13.75
CA VAL A 104 19.05 12.43 -12.62
C VAL A 104 18.67 11.48 -11.48
N PHE A 105 17.99 10.39 -11.81
CA PHE A 105 17.36 9.50 -10.84
C PHE A 105 18.15 8.22 -10.57
N GLY A 106 19.07 7.85 -11.45
CA GLY A 106 19.81 6.59 -11.36
C GLY A 106 20.75 6.50 -10.14
N GLY A 107 20.90 5.28 -9.62
CA GLY A 107 21.74 4.99 -8.46
C GLY A 107 21.15 5.48 -7.12
N LYS A 108 19.86 5.76 -7.07
CA LYS A 108 19.19 6.29 -5.88
C LYS A 108 17.96 5.47 -5.51
N ILE A 109 17.56 5.58 -4.24
CA ILE A 109 16.36 4.97 -3.67
C ILE A 109 15.35 6.08 -3.42
N TYR A 110 14.09 5.83 -3.70
CA TYR A 110 12.97 6.75 -3.48
C TYR A 110 11.83 6.03 -2.75
N GLU A 111 11.33 6.64 -1.68
CA GLU A 111 10.12 6.17 -0.99
C GLU A 111 8.89 6.94 -1.50
N LEU A 112 7.90 6.19 -1.99
CA LEU A 112 6.73 6.76 -2.64
C LEU A 112 5.48 6.51 -1.79
N GLY A 113 5.10 7.48 -0.99
CA GLY A 113 3.87 7.47 -0.20
C GLY A 113 2.82 8.41 -0.77
N GLY A 114 1.55 8.12 -0.54
CA GLY A 114 0.46 9.04 -0.85
C GLY A 114 0.50 10.29 0.04
N PRO A 115 -0.41 11.25 -0.19
CA PRO A 115 -0.41 12.51 0.55
C PRO A 115 -0.95 12.39 1.99
N GLU A 116 -1.61 11.28 2.32
CA GLU A 116 -2.32 11.07 3.58
C GLU A 116 -1.81 9.83 4.30
N GLN A 117 -1.60 9.95 5.62
CA GLN A 117 -1.38 8.82 6.50
C GLN A 117 -2.70 8.48 7.19
N LEU A 118 -3.22 7.29 6.93
CA LEU A 118 -4.51 6.80 7.42
C LEU A 118 -4.28 5.58 8.31
N SER A 119 -5.08 5.43 9.36
CA SER A 119 -5.12 4.16 10.09
C SER A 119 -5.89 3.10 9.28
N MET A 120 -5.69 1.83 9.60
CA MET A 120 -6.49 0.74 9.03
C MET A 120 -7.99 0.97 9.30
N MET A 121 -8.31 1.49 10.49
CA MET A 121 -9.69 1.85 10.85
C MET A 121 -10.23 2.97 9.96
N ASP A 122 -9.44 4.02 9.69
CA ASP A 122 -9.87 5.14 8.86
C ASP A 122 -10.13 4.70 7.42
N ILE A 123 -9.28 3.81 6.87
CA ILE A 123 -9.48 3.25 5.53
C ILE A 123 -10.82 2.48 5.46
N ASN A 124 -11.10 1.62 6.44
CA ASN A 124 -12.34 0.85 6.45
C ASN A 124 -13.58 1.75 6.59
N ARG A 125 -13.51 2.80 7.41
CA ARG A 125 -14.58 3.79 7.54
C ARG A 125 -14.81 4.56 6.25
N ALA A 126 -13.73 5.02 5.60
CA ALA A 126 -13.81 5.72 4.32
C ALA A 126 -14.45 4.85 3.21
N ILE A 127 -14.13 3.56 3.18
CA ILE A 127 -14.75 2.62 2.24
C ILE A 127 -16.24 2.45 2.52
N ALA A 128 -16.64 2.30 3.80
CA ALA A 128 -18.05 2.17 4.18
C ALA A 128 -18.85 3.43 3.84
N GLU A 129 -18.29 4.60 4.12
CA GLU A 129 -18.89 5.89 3.77
C GLU A 129 -19.08 6.03 2.26
N ALA A 130 -18.07 5.69 1.47
CA ALA A 130 -18.16 5.73 0.00
C ALA A 130 -19.16 4.71 -0.57
N GLN A 131 -19.46 3.64 0.16
CA GLN A 131 -20.53 2.68 -0.16
C GLN A 131 -21.92 3.12 0.30
N TYR A 132 -22.01 4.21 1.06
CA TYR A 132 -23.26 4.67 1.72
C TYR A 132 -23.83 3.58 2.64
N ARG A 133 -22.94 2.94 3.42
CA ARG A 133 -23.31 1.88 4.37
C ARG A 133 -22.93 2.29 5.77
N ASP A 134 -23.91 2.21 6.67
CA ASP A 134 -23.65 2.23 8.09
C ASP A 134 -23.18 0.83 8.54
N ARG A 135 -21.97 0.75 9.11
CA ARG A 135 -21.33 -0.49 9.56
C ARG A 135 -20.68 -0.31 10.92
N SER A 136 -20.80 -1.34 11.72
CA SER A 136 -20.06 -1.41 12.98
C SER A 136 -18.67 -2.02 12.73
N PHE A 137 -17.66 -1.35 13.25
CA PHE A 137 -16.27 -1.84 13.19
C PHE A 137 -15.84 -2.26 14.58
N LEU A 138 -15.36 -3.51 14.69
CA LEU A 138 -14.86 -4.08 15.93
C LEU A 138 -13.34 -4.09 15.91
N PRO A 139 -12.66 -3.20 16.67
CA PRO A 139 -11.21 -3.25 16.77
C PRO A 139 -10.78 -4.57 17.43
N MET A 140 -9.92 -5.31 16.75
CA MET A 140 -9.43 -6.60 17.26
C MET A 140 -8.17 -6.39 18.10
N PRO A 141 -8.14 -6.91 19.34
CA PRO A 141 -6.92 -6.92 20.15
C PRO A 141 -5.78 -7.67 19.46
N ASP A 142 -4.54 -7.21 19.64
CA ASP A 142 -3.34 -7.79 19.02
C ASP A 142 -3.19 -9.28 19.31
N ALA A 143 -3.47 -9.71 20.55
CA ALA A 143 -3.39 -11.11 20.91
C ALA A 143 -4.35 -12.01 20.11
N ILE A 144 -5.58 -11.54 19.85
CA ILE A 144 -6.56 -12.26 19.05
C ILE A 144 -6.15 -12.24 17.57
N SER A 145 -5.64 -11.11 17.11
CA SER A 145 -5.15 -10.95 15.75
C SER A 145 -3.99 -11.88 15.43
N ALA A 146 -3.03 -11.99 16.35
CA ALA A 146 -1.89 -12.90 16.23
C ALA A 146 -2.33 -14.37 16.17
N ILE A 147 -3.27 -14.78 17.03
CA ILE A 147 -3.84 -16.14 17.01
C ILE A 147 -4.54 -16.40 15.67
N PHE A 148 -5.34 -15.44 15.18
CA PHE A 148 -6.02 -15.57 13.90
C PHE A 148 -5.03 -15.72 12.74
N ALA A 149 -3.96 -14.92 12.72
CA ALA A 149 -2.92 -14.97 11.70
C ALA A 149 -2.10 -16.29 11.72
N ALA A 150 -1.99 -16.94 12.87
CA ALA A 150 -1.30 -18.22 13.02
C ALA A 150 -2.13 -19.44 12.57
N LEU A 151 -3.44 -19.28 12.36
CA LEU A 151 -4.31 -20.38 11.95
C LEU A 151 -4.16 -20.66 10.45
N PRO A 152 -4.04 -21.93 10.02
CA PRO A 152 -3.97 -22.27 8.61
C PRO A 152 -5.30 -22.00 7.90
N GLY A 153 -5.22 -21.42 6.70
CA GLY A 153 -6.40 -21.13 5.86
C GLY A 153 -7.07 -19.77 6.14
N THR A 154 -6.54 -18.96 7.04
CA THR A 154 -6.97 -17.59 7.21
C THR A 154 -6.47 -16.71 6.05
N PRO A 155 -7.18 -15.63 5.71
CA PRO A 155 -6.78 -14.73 4.64
C PRO A 155 -5.53 -13.90 4.97
N MET A 156 -5.04 -13.95 6.20
CA MET A 156 -3.87 -13.21 6.68
C MET A 156 -2.94 -14.18 7.41
N GLY A 157 -1.72 -14.33 6.88
CA GLY A 157 -0.67 -15.11 7.55
C GLY A 157 0.10 -14.32 8.61
N SER A 158 0.95 -15.00 9.40
CA SER A 158 1.78 -14.38 10.43
C SER A 158 2.64 -13.23 9.88
N ASP A 159 3.32 -13.43 8.77
CA ASP A 159 4.17 -12.40 8.14
C ASP A 159 3.36 -11.17 7.70
N GLN A 160 2.15 -11.41 7.17
CA GLN A 160 1.25 -10.32 6.79
C GLN A 160 0.73 -9.55 8.00
N TRP A 161 0.52 -10.24 9.13
CA TRP A 161 0.16 -9.62 10.39
C TRP A 161 1.27 -8.70 10.91
N GLU A 162 2.52 -9.18 10.94
CA GLU A 162 3.66 -8.37 11.40
C GLU A 162 3.91 -7.18 10.47
N LEU A 163 3.81 -7.37 9.14
CA LEU A 163 3.88 -6.27 8.17
C LEU A 163 2.77 -5.24 8.37
N LEU A 164 1.55 -5.69 8.64
CA LEU A 164 0.43 -4.80 8.90
C LEU A 164 0.64 -4.01 10.19
N LYS A 165 1.06 -4.68 11.25
CA LYS A 165 1.30 -4.08 12.57
C LYS A 165 2.44 -3.05 12.54
N SER A 166 3.50 -3.30 11.78
CA SER A 166 4.61 -2.36 11.63
C SER A 166 4.22 -1.06 10.91
N GLY A 167 3.06 -1.05 10.25
CA GLY A 167 2.62 0.05 9.43
C GLY A 167 3.33 0.10 8.08
N ASN A 168 2.96 1.07 7.25
CA ASN A 168 3.54 1.25 5.92
C ASN A 168 3.50 2.73 5.51
N VAL A 169 4.43 3.50 6.05
CA VAL A 169 4.58 4.93 5.82
C VAL A 169 6.01 5.25 5.38
N VAL A 170 6.19 6.34 4.64
CA VAL A 170 7.52 6.81 4.25
C VAL A 170 8.31 7.20 5.49
N SER A 171 9.60 6.88 5.51
CA SER A 171 10.50 7.23 6.63
C SER A 171 10.87 8.72 6.63
N GLY A 172 10.85 9.34 5.45
CA GLY A 172 11.27 10.72 5.23
C GLY A 172 12.77 10.88 4.92
N ASP A 173 13.58 9.83 5.06
CA ASP A 173 15.02 9.90 4.78
C ASP A 173 15.32 9.70 3.28
N PRO A 174 14.89 8.63 2.59
CA PRO A 174 14.92 8.62 1.15
C PRO A 174 13.97 9.67 0.55
N PRO A 175 14.39 10.39 -0.51
CA PRO A 175 13.52 11.36 -1.17
C PRO A 175 12.28 10.71 -1.76
N GLY A 176 11.20 11.49 -1.89
CA GLY A 176 9.90 11.04 -2.38
C GLY A 176 9.49 11.62 -3.73
N PHE A 177 8.18 11.75 -3.94
CA PHE A 177 7.56 12.29 -5.16
C PHE A 177 7.97 13.73 -5.51
N ASP A 178 8.39 14.52 -4.54
CA ASP A 178 8.88 15.88 -4.73
C ASP A 178 10.03 15.95 -5.75
N LYS A 179 10.92 14.96 -5.73
CA LYS A 179 12.05 14.86 -6.68
C LYS A 179 11.61 14.55 -8.11
N PHE A 180 10.49 13.90 -8.24
CA PHE A 180 9.89 13.65 -9.55
C PHE A 180 8.99 14.80 -10.02
N GLY A 181 8.72 15.82 -9.19
CA GLY A 181 7.76 16.86 -9.50
C GLY A 181 6.32 16.33 -9.64
N ILE A 182 5.99 15.27 -8.92
CA ILE A 182 4.66 14.64 -8.90
C ILE A 182 3.96 15.03 -7.61
N SER A 183 2.71 15.47 -7.72
CA SER A 183 1.81 15.66 -6.58
C SER A 183 0.96 14.41 -6.43
N PRO A 184 1.20 13.56 -5.42
CA PRO A 184 0.49 12.30 -5.30
C PRO A 184 -0.99 12.53 -4.98
N ARG A 185 -1.85 11.67 -5.55
CA ARG A 185 -3.31 11.75 -5.46
C ARG A 185 -3.82 10.99 -4.23
N PRO A 186 -4.75 11.57 -3.43
CA PRO A 186 -5.28 10.92 -2.24
C PRO A 186 -6.25 9.80 -2.59
N LEU A 187 -6.39 8.82 -1.68
CA LEU A 187 -7.34 7.71 -1.79
C LEU A 187 -8.80 8.22 -1.90
N SER A 188 -9.13 9.26 -1.16
CA SER A 188 -10.46 9.88 -1.14
C SER A 188 -10.96 10.35 -2.51
N LEU A 189 -10.05 10.74 -3.40
CA LEU A 189 -10.39 11.17 -4.77
C LEU A 189 -11.07 10.07 -5.59
N PHE A 190 -10.84 8.82 -5.29
CA PHE A 190 -11.26 7.68 -6.11
C PHE A 190 -12.38 6.85 -5.48
N LEU A 191 -12.48 6.84 -4.15
CA LEU A 191 -13.38 5.94 -3.44
C LEU A 191 -14.83 6.09 -3.87
N ASP A 192 -15.36 7.30 -3.95
CA ASP A 192 -16.75 7.52 -4.35
C ASP A 192 -17.09 6.88 -5.70
N LYS A 193 -16.18 6.97 -6.67
CA LYS A 193 -16.37 6.42 -8.01
C LYS A 193 -16.23 4.89 -8.03
N TRP A 194 -15.23 4.35 -7.33
CA TRP A 194 -14.96 2.91 -7.37
C TRP A 194 -15.90 2.11 -6.50
N MET A 195 -16.41 2.70 -5.41
CA MET A 195 -17.33 2.03 -4.50
C MET A 195 -18.76 1.91 -5.03
N VAL A 196 -19.09 2.55 -6.15
CA VAL A 196 -20.44 2.44 -6.78
C VAL A 196 -20.87 0.99 -6.98
N GLN A 197 -19.96 0.11 -7.40
CA GLN A 197 -20.25 -1.31 -7.64
C GLN A 197 -20.63 -2.08 -6.36
N TYR A 198 -20.24 -1.59 -5.18
CA TYR A 198 -20.51 -2.21 -3.88
C TYR A 198 -21.73 -1.59 -3.17
N ARG A 199 -22.30 -0.51 -3.72
CA ARG A 199 -23.52 0.13 -3.20
C ARG A 199 -24.74 -0.75 -3.42
N LYS A 200 -25.71 -0.73 -2.48
CA LYS A 200 -26.90 -1.58 -2.54
C LYS A 200 -27.71 -1.42 -3.83
N HIS A 201 -27.79 -0.19 -4.35
CA HIS A 201 -28.50 0.14 -5.59
C HIS A 201 -27.57 0.77 -6.65
N GLY A 202 -26.28 0.46 -6.57
CA GLY A 202 -25.27 1.01 -7.49
C GLY A 202 -25.26 2.54 -7.52
N ARG A 203 -25.29 3.12 -8.71
CA ARG A 203 -25.32 4.59 -8.91
C ARG A 203 -26.61 5.26 -8.46
N PHE A 204 -27.68 4.50 -8.25
CA PHE A 204 -29.01 5.02 -7.84
C PHE A 204 -29.19 5.00 -6.33
N ASN A 205 -28.15 4.72 -5.56
CA ASN A 205 -28.19 4.78 -4.10
C ASN A 205 -28.07 6.25 -3.69
N GLU A 206 -29.11 6.81 -3.07
CA GLU A 206 -29.05 8.13 -2.48
C GLU A 206 -28.34 8.07 -1.12
N ARG A 207 -27.55 9.11 -0.79
CA ARG A 207 -27.10 9.29 0.60
C ARG A 207 -28.34 9.43 1.48
N ALA A 208 -28.45 8.60 2.52
CA ALA A 208 -29.44 8.86 3.56
C ALA A 208 -29.16 10.27 4.09
N SER A 209 -30.15 11.17 3.90
CA SER A 209 -30.09 12.50 4.50
C SER A 209 -30.07 12.31 6.03
N VAL A 210 -28.96 12.74 6.66
CA VAL A 210 -28.84 12.80 8.12
C VAL A 210 -29.63 14.00 8.62
#